data_4231e327eae2655c0658868251d585d9
#
_entry.id   4231e327eae2655c0658868251d585d9
#
_cell.length_a   1.000
_cell.length_b   1.000
_cell.length_c   1.000
_cell.angle_alpha   90.00
_cell.angle_beta   90.00
_cell.angle_gamma   90.00
#
_symmetry.space_group_name_H-M   'P 1'
#
loop_
_entity.id
_entity.type
_entity.pdbx_description
1 polymer ?
#
loop_
_entity_poly.entity_id
_entity_poly.type
_entity_poly.pdbx_seq_one_letter_code
_entity_poly.pdbx_strand_id
1 'polypeptide(L)'
;PRGAVIFLNAVNTDPEIRNLLNFGIQGVHYELTEAGQVRSISDGYQGVSYTQGNWFILRTRQGESPDRWQTFEKFNNAAQESAILGFMPDYSAHPDIVEEVTRIYGKYYSALITGTVDPDTYVPQMLDELQSAGLNTLRQDLQSQLDNWLAKQN
;
A
#
# COMPACT_ATOMS: atom_id res chain seq x y z
N PRO A 1 24.05 -10.26 9.84
CA PRO A 1 22.78 -9.65 10.20
C PRO A 1 22.91 -8.25 10.81
N ARG A 2 23.93 -8.00 11.73
CA ARG A 2 24.07 -6.69 12.40
C ARG A 2 24.24 -5.50 11.42
N GLY A 3 25.06 -5.65 10.38
CA GLY A 3 25.26 -4.60 9.38
C GLY A 3 24.00 -4.25 8.60
N ALA A 4 23.17 -5.23 8.28
CA ALA A 4 21.90 -5.02 7.59
C ALA A 4 20.91 -4.21 8.46
N VAL A 5 20.83 -4.51 9.76
CA VAL A 5 19.99 -3.79 10.71
C VAL A 5 20.45 -2.34 10.87
N ILE A 6 21.78 -2.12 10.97
CA ILE A 6 22.36 -0.77 11.04
C ILE A 6 22.01 0.03 9.78
N PHE A 7 22.14 -0.58 8.60
CA PHE A 7 21.79 0.06 7.34
C PHE A 7 20.29 0.39 7.25
N LEU A 8 19.41 -0.56 7.60
CA LEU A 8 17.97 -0.33 7.62
C LEU A 8 17.59 0.79 8.60
N ASN A 9 18.24 0.84 9.75
CA ASN A 9 18.02 1.95 10.69
C ASN A 9 18.48 3.29 10.07
N ALA A 10 19.67 3.34 9.50
CA ALA A 10 20.25 4.54 8.91
C ALA A 10 19.35 5.12 7.78
N VAL A 11 18.85 4.30 6.86
CA VAL A 11 17.96 4.77 5.77
C VAL A 11 16.61 5.29 6.25
N ASN A 12 16.25 5.01 7.50
CA ASN A 12 15.00 5.49 8.10
C ASN A 12 15.19 6.67 9.05
N THR A 13 16.41 6.94 9.51
CA THR A 13 16.67 7.98 10.55
C THR A 13 17.72 9.01 10.16
N ASP A 14 18.58 8.72 9.18
CA ASP A 14 19.65 9.60 8.75
C ASP A 14 19.33 10.26 7.41
N PRO A 15 19.04 11.60 7.39
CA PRO A 15 18.73 12.30 6.16
C PRO A 15 19.90 12.30 5.15
N GLU A 16 21.16 12.29 5.59
CA GLU A 16 22.31 12.32 4.67
C GLU A 16 22.39 11.00 3.88
N ILE A 17 22.34 9.86 4.58
CA ILE A 17 22.33 8.54 3.96
C ILE A 17 21.10 8.38 3.05
N ARG A 18 19.94 8.83 3.52
CA ARG A 18 18.70 8.69 2.75
C ARG A 18 18.74 9.55 1.47
N ASN A 19 19.22 10.79 1.54
CA ASN A 19 19.35 11.66 0.37
C ASN A 19 20.47 11.21 -0.58
N LEU A 20 21.59 10.69 -0.06
CA LEU A 20 22.64 10.08 -0.86
C LEU A 20 22.11 8.92 -1.72
N LEU A 21 21.33 8.02 -1.12
CA LEU A 21 20.73 6.89 -1.84
C LEU A 21 19.67 7.33 -2.87
N ASN A 22 19.02 8.46 -2.65
CA ASN A 22 17.97 8.91 -3.54
C ASN A 22 18.46 9.83 -4.66
N PHE A 23 19.43 10.68 -4.38
CA PHE A 23 19.89 11.74 -5.28
C PHE A 23 21.36 11.59 -5.74
N GLY A 24 22.11 10.68 -5.10
CA GLY A 24 23.55 10.51 -5.36
C GLY A 24 24.39 11.55 -4.60
N ILE A 25 25.50 11.96 -5.17
CA ILE A 25 26.53 12.80 -4.55
C ILE A 25 26.27 14.25 -4.92
N GLN A 26 26.18 15.13 -3.91
CA GLN A 26 26.06 16.56 -4.09
C GLN A 26 27.32 17.13 -4.79
N GLY A 27 27.12 18.04 -5.73
CA GLY A 27 28.18 18.61 -6.56
C GLY A 27 28.58 17.73 -7.77
N VAL A 28 28.07 16.47 -7.83
CA VAL A 28 28.31 15.54 -8.94
C VAL A 28 27.00 15.23 -9.67
N HIS A 29 25.96 14.85 -8.93
CA HIS A 29 24.66 14.46 -9.49
C HIS A 29 23.59 15.52 -9.26
N TYR A 30 23.72 16.29 -8.19
CA TYR A 30 22.79 17.36 -7.87
C TYR A 30 23.49 18.52 -7.11
N GLU A 31 22.80 19.66 -7.10
CA GLU A 31 23.11 20.82 -6.27
C GLU A 31 21.91 21.18 -5.41
N LEU A 32 22.16 21.95 -4.34
CA LEU A 32 21.08 22.51 -3.54
C LEU A 32 20.78 23.95 -4.01
N THR A 33 19.50 24.25 -4.16
CA THR A 33 19.02 25.63 -4.34
C THR A 33 19.19 26.43 -3.04
N GLU A 34 19.02 27.75 -3.08
CA GLU A 34 18.98 28.59 -1.89
C GLU A 34 17.91 28.17 -0.87
N ALA A 35 16.80 27.58 -1.38
CA ALA A 35 15.73 27.01 -0.55
C ALA A 35 16.06 25.60 -0.01
N GLY A 36 17.25 25.06 -0.29
CA GLY A 36 17.66 23.71 0.15
C GLY A 36 17.02 22.57 -0.63
N GLN A 37 16.38 22.85 -1.77
CA GLN A 37 15.79 21.85 -2.65
C GLN A 37 16.85 21.26 -3.60
N VAL A 38 16.64 20.02 -4.01
CA VAL A 38 17.52 19.32 -4.95
C VAL A 38 17.26 19.77 -6.38
N ARG A 39 18.31 20.26 -7.05
CA ARG A 39 18.37 20.50 -8.49
C ARG A 39 19.30 19.47 -9.11
N SER A 40 18.80 18.62 -10.00
CA SER A 40 19.64 17.68 -10.75
C SER A 40 20.58 18.42 -11.70
N ILE A 41 21.85 18.01 -11.75
CA ILE A 41 22.87 18.53 -12.66
C ILE A 41 23.50 17.45 -13.55
N SER A 42 23.09 16.18 -13.35
CA SER A 42 23.58 15.04 -14.10
C SER A 42 22.54 13.93 -14.13
N ASP A 43 22.45 13.22 -15.25
CA ASP A 43 21.62 12.02 -15.43
C ASP A 43 22.38 10.72 -15.07
N GLY A 44 23.62 10.83 -14.58
CA GLY A 44 24.49 9.69 -14.27
C GLY A 44 24.09 8.86 -13.05
N TYR A 45 23.10 9.31 -12.28
CA TYR A 45 22.58 8.59 -11.13
C TYR A 45 21.06 8.61 -11.08
N GLN A 46 20.47 7.42 -11.03
CA GLN A 46 19.05 7.26 -10.79
C GLN A 46 18.84 6.46 -9.49
N GLY A 47 18.48 7.16 -8.44
CA GLY A 47 18.17 6.55 -7.16
C GLY A 47 16.79 5.90 -7.12
N VAL A 48 16.61 4.99 -6.18
CA VAL A 48 15.35 4.26 -5.97
C VAL A 48 14.55 4.96 -4.87
N SER A 49 13.54 5.75 -5.26
CA SER A 49 12.77 6.53 -4.29
C SER A 49 11.69 5.74 -3.55
N TYR A 50 11.06 4.75 -4.20
CA TYR A 50 9.85 4.11 -3.69
C TYR A 50 10.07 2.88 -2.80
N THR A 51 11.27 2.33 -2.74
CA THR A 51 11.52 1.02 -2.13
C THR A 51 12.41 1.05 -0.90
N GLN A 52 12.96 2.20 -0.53
CA GLN A 52 13.97 2.25 0.52
C GLN A 52 13.77 3.41 1.50
N GLY A 53 13.60 3.08 2.78
CA GLY A 53 13.69 4.01 3.89
C GLY A 53 12.58 5.06 3.97
N ASN A 54 12.77 5.98 4.89
CA ASN A 54 11.79 7.01 5.24
C ASN A 54 11.78 8.14 4.20
N TRP A 55 10.61 8.45 3.65
CA TRP A 55 10.44 9.56 2.71
C TRP A 55 10.41 10.93 3.37
N PHE A 56 9.92 11.01 4.59
CA PHE A 56 9.75 12.27 5.31
C PHE A 56 11.06 12.98 5.66
N ILE A 57 12.20 12.29 5.52
CA ILE A 57 13.54 12.86 5.70
C ILE A 57 14.25 13.16 4.38
N LEU A 58 13.57 12.96 3.23
CA LEU A 58 14.09 13.37 1.92
C LEU A 58 13.94 14.88 1.71
N ARG A 59 14.89 15.47 1.01
CA ARG A 59 14.75 16.80 0.44
C ARG A 59 13.72 16.79 -0.69
N THR A 60 13.03 17.89 -0.88
CA THR A 60 12.16 18.09 -2.04
C THR A 60 13.00 18.47 -3.27
N ARG A 61 12.49 18.19 -4.47
CA ARG A 61 13.12 18.63 -5.72
C ARG A 61 12.73 20.06 -6.05
N GLN A 62 13.58 20.77 -6.79
CA GLN A 62 13.24 22.06 -7.37
C GLN A 62 11.97 21.93 -8.22
N GLY A 63 11.01 22.82 -7.97
CA GLY A 63 9.69 22.79 -8.61
C GLY A 63 8.61 22.01 -7.86
N GLU A 64 8.99 21.23 -6.84
CA GLU A 64 8.03 20.64 -5.89
C GLU A 64 7.72 21.64 -4.75
N SER A 65 6.60 21.43 -4.05
CA SER A 65 6.31 22.21 -2.85
C SER A 65 7.36 21.94 -1.76
N PRO A 66 7.95 22.96 -1.13
CA PRO A 66 8.92 22.78 -0.05
C PRO A 66 8.34 22.03 1.16
N ASP A 67 7.03 22.17 1.40
CA ASP A 67 6.28 21.54 2.49
C ASP A 67 5.61 20.22 2.09
N ARG A 68 6.04 19.62 0.97
CA ARG A 68 5.45 18.39 0.43
C ARG A 68 5.32 17.28 1.50
N TRP A 69 6.38 17.03 2.25
CA TRP A 69 6.40 15.95 3.22
C TRP A 69 5.51 16.24 4.43
N GLN A 70 5.51 17.51 4.90
CA GLN A 70 4.62 17.94 5.97
C GLN A 70 3.15 17.85 5.55
N THR A 71 2.85 18.14 4.29
CA THR A 71 1.50 17.97 3.73
C THR A 71 1.08 16.51 3.68
N PHE A 72 1.97 15.61 3.25
CA PHE A 72 1.69 14.17 3.30
C PHE A 72 1.52 13.65 4.73
N GLU A 73 2.34 14.10 5.67
CA GLU A 73 2.22 13.73 7.08
C GLU A 73 0.86 14.18 7.65
N LYS A 74 0.47 15.42 7.40
CA LYS A 74 -0.86 15.93 7.82
C LYS A 74 -1.99 15.11 7.18
N PHE A 75 -1.88 14.78 5.90
CA PHE A 75 -2.88 13.96 5.21
C PHE A 75 -2.99 12.57 5.83
N ASN A 76 -1.87 11.91 6.10
CA ASN A 76 -1.84 10.60 6.72
C ASN A 76 -2.42 10.63 8.14
N ASN A 77 -2.06 11.65 8.94
CA ASN A 77 -2.55 11.80 10.31
C ASN A 77 -4.03 12.20 10.40
N ALA A 78 -4.59 12.75 9.32
CA ALA A 78 -6.01 13.07 9.23
C ALA A 78 -6.86 11.87 8.77
N ALA A 79 -6.25 10.76 8.39
CA ALA A 79 -6.96 9.55 8.01
C ALA A 79 -7.76 9.00 9.20
N GLN A 80 -9.02 8.67 8.94
CA GLN A 80 -9.85 8.01 9.93
C GLN A 80 -9.51 6.52 9.99
N GLU A 81 -9.35 6.01 11.19
CA GLU A 81 -9.17 4.57 11.38
C GLU A 81 -10.43 3.81 10.96
N SER A 82 -10.23 2.68 10.31
CA SER A 82 -11.33 1.79 9.97
C SER A 82 -11.99 1.26 11.25
N ALA A 83 -13.33 1.25 11.29
CA ALA A 83 -14.09 0.67 12.40
C ALA A 83 -13.77 -0.83 12.63
N ILE A 84 -13.17 -1.48 11.64
CA ILE A 84 -12.80 -2.89 11.71
C ILE A 84 -11.27 -3.08 11.75
N LEU A 85 -10.51 -2.04 12.11
CA LEU A 85 -9.06 -2.13 12.25
C LEU A 85 -8.69 -3.15 13.34
N GLY A 86 -7.89 -4.16 12.97
CA GLY A 86 -7.50 -5.25 13.87
C GLY A 86 -8.45 -6.46 13.87
N PHE A 87 -9.57 -6.41 13.15
CA PHE A 87 -10.39 -7.59 12.93
C PHE A 87 -9.67 -8.57 11.99
N MET A 88 -9.53 -9.81 12.44
CA MET A 88 -8.93 -10.91 11.69
C MET A 88 -9.98 -12.01 11.50
N PRO A 89 -10.54 -12.18 10.29
CA PRO A 89 -11.53 -13.20 10.03
C PRO A 89 -10.93 -14.60 10.08
N ASP A 90 -11.67 -15.56 10.64
CA ASP A 90 -11.35 -16.98 10.64
C ASP A 90 -12.20 -17.71 9.61
N TYR A 91 -11.56 -18.31 8.62
CA TYR A 91 -12.19 -19.05 7.53
C TYR A 91 -12.20 -20.57 7.75
N SER A 92 -11.68 -21.05 8.89
CA SER A 92 -11.45 -22.47 9.14
C SER A 92 -12.75 -23.31 9.19
N ALA A 93 -13.89 -22.67 9.45
CA ALA A 93 -15.18 -23.34 9.48
C ALA A 93 -15.73 -23.71 8.08
N HIS A 94 -15.23 -23.06 7.01
CA HIS A 94 -15.78 -23.19 5.66
C HIS A 94 -14.69 -23.31 4.59
N PRO A 95 -13.68 -24.20 4.72
CA PRO A 95 -12.53 -24.25 3.81
C PRO A 95 -12.94 -24.53 2.36
N ASP A 96 -13.89 -25.44 2.14
CA ASP A 96 -14.36 -25.81 0.80
C ASP A 96 -15.07 -24.65 0.09
N ILE A 97 -15.88 -23.86 0.84
CA ILE A 97 -16.55 -22.67 0.31
C ILE A 97 -15.51 -21.61 -0.06
N VAL A 98 -14.52 -21.40 0.80
CA VAL A 98 -13.44 -20.41 0.54
C VAL A 98 -12.63 -20.79 -0.71
N GLU A 99 -12.29 -22.07 -0.88
CA GLU A 99 -11.58 -22.56 -2.06
C GLU A 99 -12.39 -22.31 -3.33
N GLU A 100 -13.67 -22.69 -3.33
CA GLU A 100 -14.54 -22.54 -4.50
C GLU A 100 -14.84 -21.07 -4.83
N VAL A 101 -15.13 -20.24 -3.85
CA VAL A 101 -15.32 -18.79 -4.02
C VAL A 101 -14.05 -18.14 -4.60
N THR A 102 -12.88 -18.52 -4.10
CA THR A 102 -11.59 -18.02 -4.60
C THR A 102 -11.37 -18.45 -6.07
N ARG A 103 -11.66 -19.69 -6.41
CA ARG A 103 -11.57 -20.21 -7.78
C ARG A 103 -12.47 -19.45 -8.74
N ILE A 104 -13.74 -19.23 -8.36
CA ILE A 104 -14.72 -18.49 -9.16
C ILE A 104 -14.27 -17.03 -9.32
N TYR A 105 -13.87 -16.37 -8.24
CA TYR A 105 -13.35 -15.00 -8.32
C TYR A 105 -12.17 -14.89 -9.29
N GLY A 106 -11.20 -15.80 -9.19
CA GLY A 106 -10.04 -15.83 -10.08
C GLY A 106 -10.41 -16.06 -11.57
N LYS A 107 -11.46 -16.82 -11.85
CA LYS A 107 -11.99 -17.04 -13.21
C LYS A 107 -12.43 -15.73 -13.88
N TYR A 108 -13.06 -14.83 -13.13
CA TYR A 108 -13.66 -13.60 -13.67
C TYR A 108 -12.80 -12.37 -13.50
N TYR A 109 -12.00 -12.30 -12.44
CA TYR A 109 -11.31 -11.08 -12.00
C TYR A 109 -10.47 -10.42 -13.09
N SER A 110 -9.56 -11.17 -13.72
CA SER A 110 -8.61 -10.60 -14.69
C SER A 110 -9.32 -10.02 -15.92
N ALA A 111 -10.36 -10.68 -16.41
CA ALA A 111 -11.10 -10.22 -17.57
C ALA A 111 -11.94 -8.97 -17.26
N LEU A 112 -12.57 -8.92 -16.09
CA LEU A 112 -13.37 -7.78 -15.65
C LEU A 112 -12.50 -6.55 -15.36
N ILE A 113 -11.39 -6.70 -14.61
CA ILE A 113 -10.54 -5.55 -14.23
C ILE A 113 -9.80 -4.93 -15.42
N THR A 114 -9.52 -5.70 -16.46
CA THR A 114 -8.88 -5.22 -17.69
C THR A 114 -9.88 -4.72 -18.74
N GLY A 115 -11.19 -4.86 -18.49
CA GLY A 115 -12.23 -4.45 -19.43
C GLY A 115 -12.28 -5.29 -20.73
N THR A 116 -11.75 -6.52 -20.71
CA THR A 116 -11.75 -7.40 -21.89
C THR A 116 -13.08 -8.11 -22.11
N VAL A 117 -13.99 -8.02 -21.15
CA VAL A 117 -15.35 -8.57 -21.22
C VAL A 117 -16.37 -7.52 -20.78
N ASP A 118 -17.61 -7.70 -21.23
CA ASP A 118 -18.72 -6.83 -20.87
C ASP A 118 -19.14 -7.06 -19.41
N PRO A 119 -19.00 -6.07 -18.50
CA PRO A 119 -19.34 -6.23 -17.10
C PRO A 119 -20.83 -6.48 -16.87
N ASP A 120 -21.73 -5.94 -17.72
CA ASP A 120 -23.17 -6.13 -17.58
C ASP A 120 -23.60 -7.60 -17.78
N THR A 121 -22.78 -8.34 -18.53
CA THR A 121 -22.98 -9.78 -18.75
C THR A 121 -22.24 -10.64 -17.72
N TYR A 122 -20.97 -10.31 -17.47
CA TYR A 122 -20.08 -11.21 -16.68
C TYR A 122 -20.21 -11.03 -15.16
N VAL A 123 -20.57 -9.84 -14.66
CA VAL A 123 -20.78 -9.65 -13.22
C VAL A 123 -21.98 -10.44 -12.71
N PRO A 124 -23.18 -10.43 -13.36
CA PRO A 124 -24.28 -11.29 -12.95
C PRO A 124 -23.91 -12.77 -12.93
N GLN A 125 -23.22 -13.28 -13.97
CA GLN A 125 -22.78 -14.67 -14.02
C GLN A 125 -21.84 -15.04 -12.87
N MET A 126 -20.85 -14.15 -12.57
CA MET A 126 -19.95 -14.34 -11.44
C MET A 126 -20.71 -14.39 -10.11
N LEU A 127 -21.67 -13.49 -9.91
CA LEU A 127 -22.47 -13.44 -8.70
C LEU A 127 -23.34 -14.67 -8.51
N ASP A 128 -23.93 -15.18 -9.58
CA ASP A 128 -24.75 -16.42 -9.54
C ASP A 128 -23.89 -17.65 -9.18
N GLU A 129 -22.68 -17.77 -9.78
CA GLU A 129 -21.74 -18.84 -9.42
C GLU A 129 -21.27 -18.74 -7.97
N LEU A 130 -20.92 -17.52 -7.50
CA LEU A 130 -20.50 -17.27 -6.11
C LEU A 130 -21.61 -17.60 -5.10
N GLN A 131 -22.86 -17.23 -5.39
CA GLN A 131 -23.99 -17.57 -4.55
C GLN A 131 -24.20 -19.08 -4.49
N SER A 132 -24.12 -19.77 -5.63
CA SER A 132 -24.22 -21.23 -5.71
C SER A 132 -23.10 -21.95 -4.96
N ALA A 133 -21.92 -21.35 -4.90
CA ALA A 133 -20.76 -21.86 -4.14
C ALA A 133 -20.89 -21.65 -2.61
N GLY A 134 -21.92 -20.98 -2.13
CA GLY A 134 -22.14 -20.77 -0.69
C GLY A 134 -21.64 -19.43 -0.15
N LEU A 135 -21.41 -18.42 -1.01
CA LEU A 135 -20.95 -17.08 -0.59
C LEU A 135 -21.81 -16.48 0.53
N ASN A 136 -23.15 -16.72 0.50
CA ASN A 136 -24.03 -16.20 1.54
C ASN A 136 -23.79 -16.84 2.91
N THR A 137 -23.45 -18.12 2.97
CA THR A 137 -23.09 -18.81 4.22
C THR A 137 -21.80 -18.21 4.78
N LEU A 138 -20.78 -18.02 3.95
CA LEU A 138 -19.52 -17.40 4.36
C LEU A 138 -19.73 -15.97 4.85
N ARG A 139 -20.54 -15.16 4.16
CA ARG A 139 -20.86 -13.79 4.59
C ARG A 139 -21.56 -13.74 5.95
N GLN A 140 -22.51 -14.64 6.20
CA GLN A 140 -23.22 -14.70 7.49
C GLN A 140 -22.27 -15.06 8.63
N ASP A 141 -21.39 -16.02 8.42
CA ASP A 141 -20.39 -16.40 9.41
C ASP A 141 -19.43 -15.24 9.70
N LEU A 142 -18.87 -14.62 8.68
CA LEU A 142 -17.98 -13.47 8.82
C LEU A 142 -18.66 -12.28 9.50
N GLN A 143 -19.95 -12.03 9.22
CA GLN A 143 -20.70 -11.00 9.89
C GLN A 143 -20.86 -11.33 11.39
N SER A 144 -21.14 -12.58 11.73
CA SER A 144 -21.25 -13.01 13.12
C SER A 144 -19.92 -12.87 13.88
N GLN A 145 -18.80 -13.21 13.21
CA GLN A 145 -17.45 -13.01 13.78
C GLN A 145 -17.16 -11.53 14.04
N LEU A 146 -17.51 -10.66 13.08
CA LEU A 146 -17.33 -9.22 13.19
C LEU A 146 -18.18 -8.63 14.32
N ASP A 147 -19.45 -9.00 14.41
CA ASP A 147 -20.36 -8.53 15.46
C ASP A 147 -19.86 -8.93 16.85
N ASN A 148 -19.40 -10.18 17.00
CA ASN A 148 -18.79 -10.67 18.23
C ASN A 148 -17.48 -9.96 18.58
N TRP A 149 -16.68 -9.60 17.58
CA TRP A 149 -15.43 -8.86 17.79
C TRP A 149 -15.73 -7.43 18.23
N LEU A 150 -16.64 -6.71 17.56
CA LEU A 150 -17.05 -5.36 17.91
C LEU A 150 -17.65 -5.29 19.33
N ALA A 151 -18.43 -6.28 19.72
CA ALA A 151 -19.00 -6.35 21.08
C ALA A 151 -17.93 -6.45 22.20
N LYS A 152 -16.71 -6.90 21.88
CA LYS A 152 -15.59 -6.98 22.81
C LYS A 152 -14.71 -5.73 22.85
N GLN A 153 -14.91 -4.79 21.90
CA GLN A 153 -14.17 -3.53 21.86
C GLN A 153 -14.83 -2.42 22.69
N ASN A 154 -16.12 -2.58 23.04
CA ASN A 154 -16.89 -1.72 23.91
C ASN A 154 -16.80 -2.19 25.37
#